data_e4f0af296defd16316f1afdb86b99ccd
#
_entry.id   e4f0af296defd16316f1afdb86b99ccd
#
_cell.length_a   1.000
_cell.length_b   1.000
_cell.length_c   1.000
_cell.angle_alpha   90.00
_cell.angle_beta   90.00
_cell.angle_gamma   90.00
#
_symmetry.space_group_name_H-M   'P 1'
#
loop_
_entity.id
_entity.type
_entity.pdbx_description
1 polymer ?
#
loop_
_entity_poly.entity_id
_entity_poly.type
_entity_poly.pdbx_seq_one_letter_code
_entity_poly.pdbx_strand_id
1 'polypeptide(L)'
;MKTFTLVALAAALGFAASARAEDKKDDAMKMPSLEDKGWKKQDNGLKIWDVKEGKGEEVKADATVKVHYTGWLTDGKVFDSSRKGGEPISFGLNEVIKGWTVGVQGMKVGGTRRLLIPAELGYGARDKGVIPPNSTLVFDIELLEVKNK
;
A
#
# COMPACT_ATOMS: atom_id res chain seq x y z
N MET A 1 -2.18 -47.05 12.40
CA MET A 1 -3.26 -46.09 12.26
C MET A 1 -2.88 -44.72 12.80
N LYS A 2 -2.38 -44.66 13.99
CA LYS A 2 -1.99 -43.39 14.60
C LYS A 2 -0.91 -42.66 13.82
N THR A 3 0.04 -43.40 13.30
CA THR A 3 1.14 -42.84 12.51
C THR A 3 0.67 -42.22 11.21
N PHE A 4 -0.35 -42.76 10.59
CA PHE A 4 -0.89 -42.23 9.36
C PHE A 4 -1.51 -40.86 9.59
N THR A 5 -2.23 -40.72 10.69
CA THR A 5 -2.87 -39.48 11.03
C THR A 5 -1.85 -38.35 11.21
N LEU A 6 -0.75 -38.67 11.87
CA LEU A 6 0.32 -37.69 12.10
C LEU A 6 0.97 -37.24 10.80
N VAL A 7 1.23 -38.16 9.90
CA VAL A 7 1.86 -37.83 8.61
C VAL A 7 0.96 -36.95 7.81
N ALA A 8 -0.32 -37.26 7.76
CA ALA A 8 -1.27 -36.49 7.04
C ALA A 8 -1.36 -35.06 7.60
N LEU A 9 -1.30 -34.94 8.91
CA LEU A 9 -1.36 -33.65 9.57
C LEU A 9 -0.14 -32.80 9.23
N ALA A 10 1.04 -33.40 9.22
CA ALA A 10 2.26 -32.70 8.89
C ALA A 10 2.23 -32.16 7.46
N ALA A 11 1.74 -32.97 6.53
CA ALA A 11 1.62 -32.58 5.14
C ALA A 11 0.63 -31.41 5.00
N ALA A 12 -0.46 -31.48 5.71
CA ALA A 12 -1.45 -30.40 5.68
C ALA A 12 -0.87 -29.09 6.19
N LEU A 13 -0.07 -29.14 7.23
CA LEU A 13 0.57 -27.94 7.79
C LEU A 13 1.55 -27.33 6.80
N GLY A 14 2.36 -28.13 6.14
CA GLY A 14 3.29 -27.62 5.14
C GLY A 14 2.57 -26.96 3.99
N PHE A 15 1.51 -27.57 3.55
CA PHE A 15 0.72 -27.03 2.46
C PHE A 15 0.03 -25.72 2.85
N ALA A 16 -0.48 -25.65 4.06
CA ALA A 16 -1.11 -24.45 4.57
C ALA A 16 -0.12 -23.28 4.63
N ALA A 17 1.13 -23.52 4.95
CA ALA A 17 2.14 -22.48 4.99
C ALA A 17 2.39 -21.87 3.60
N SER A 18 2.46 -22.73 2.57
CA SER A 18 2.59 -22.24 1.18
C SER A 18 1.39 -21.42 0.75
N ALA A 19 0.20 -21.89 1.08
CA ALA A 19 -1.02 -21.19 0.74
C ALA A 19 -1.06 -19.80 1.39
N ARG A 20 -0.58 -19.70 2.63
CA ARG A 20 -0.54 -18.42 3.34
C ARG A 20 0.38 -17.41 2.66
N ALA A 21 1.50 -17.85 2.12
CA ALA A 21 2.41 -16.94 1.41
C ALA A 21 1.75 -16.38 0.15
N GLU A 22 1.05 -17.23 -0.59
CA GLU A 22 0.32 -16.80 -1.78
C GLU A 22 -0.85 -15.89 -1.40
N ASP A 23 -1.56 -16.21 -0.33
CA ASP A 23 -2.67 -15.40 0.15
C ASP A 23 -2.23 -13.98 0.50
N LYS A 24 -1.07 -13.84 1.12
CA LYS A 24 -0.53 -12.52 1.46
C LYS A 24 -0.25 -11.68 0.22
N LYS A 25 0.25 -12.31 -0.83
CA LYS A 25 0.52 -11.61 -2.09
C LYS A 25 -0.79 -11.17 -2.74
N ASP A 26 -1.77 -12.06 -2.77
CA ASP A 26 -3.09 -11.75 -3.30
C ASP A 26 -3.77 -10.66 -2.48
N ASP A 27 -3.67 -10.73 -1.15
CA ASP A 27 -4.23 -9.71 -0.28
C ASP A 27 -3.59 -8.35 -0.50
N ALA A 28 -2.28 -8.30 -0.78
CA ALA A 28 -1.59 -7.05 -1.07
C ALA A 28 -2.06 -6.40 -2.37
N MET A 29 -2.65 -7.18 -3.28
CA MET A 29 -3.20 -6.67 -4.54
C MET A 29 -4.70 -6.42 -4.47
N LYS A 30 -5.30 -6.69 -3.34
CA LYS A 30 -6.74 -6.53 -3.13
C LYS A 30 -7.02 -5.16 -2.52
N MET A 31 -7.90 -4.41 -3.15
CA MET A 31 -8.22 -3.07 -2.67
C MET A 31 -8.85 -3.13 -1.27
N PRO A 32 -8.38 -2.29 -0.34
CA PRO A 32 -9.01 -2.22 0.98
C PRO A 32 -10.43 -1.65 0.88
N SER A 33 -11.27 -2.03 1.84
CA SER A 33 -12.64 -1.50 1.89
C SER A 33 -12.62 0.00 2.15
N LEU A 34 -13.38 0.74 1.36
CA LEU A 34 -13.48 2.20 1.52
C LEU A 34 -14.34 2.61 2.70
N GLU A 35 -15.07 1.67 3.27
CA GLU A 35 -15.96 1.91 4.41
C GLU A 35 -15.38 1.45 5.74
N ASP A 36 -14.13 1.01 5.74
CA ASP A 36 -13.47 0.52 6.94
C ASP A 36 -13.25 1.65 7.94
N LYS A 37 -13.34 1.31 9.22
CA LYS A 37 -13.17 2.26 10.32
C LYS A 37 -11.72 2.71 10.49
N GLY A 38 -10.77 2.03 9.86
CA GLY A 38 -9.36 2.39 9.90
C GLY A 38 -9.03 3.70 9.21
N TRP A 39 -9.88 4.15 8.30
CA TRP A 39 -9.67 5.40 7.58
C TRP A 39 -9.88 6.60 8.50
N LYS A 40 -8.87 7.48 8.55
CA LYS A 40 -8.93 8.73 9.32
C LYS A 40 -8.82 9.90 8.38
N LYS A 41 -9.84 10.74 8.36
CA LYS A 41 -9.91 11.90 7.48
C LYS A 41 -9.00 13.02 7.98
N GLN A 42 -8.23 13.59 7.08
CA GLN A 42 -7.39 14.76 7.34
C GLN A 42 -8.10 16.04 6.89
N ASP A 43 -7.59 17.19 7.30
CA ASP A 43 -8.21 18.49 6.99
C ASP A 43 -8.29 18.78 5.50
N ASN A 44 -7.35 18.26 4.72
CA ASN A 44 -7.29 18.47 3.28
C ASN A 44 -8.14 17.48 2.46
N GLY A 45 -8.91 16.64 3.12
CA GLY A 45 -9.74 15.63 2.47
C GLY A 45 -9.08 14.29 2.25
N LEU A 46 -7.78 14.20 2.46
CA LEU A 46 -7.04 12.95 2.39
C LEU A 46 -7.47 12.03 3.54
N LYS A 47 -7.60 10.73 3.28
CA LYS A 47 -7.82 9.76 4.35
C LYS A 47 -6.61 8.86 4.46
N ILE A 48 -6.21 8.59 5.70
CA ILE A 48 -5.03 7.79 6.01
C ILE A 48 -5.43 6.64 6.92
N TRP A 49 -4.89 5.45 6.62
CA TRP A 49 -5.09 4.27 7.46
C TRP A 49 -3.73 3.62 7.69
N ASP A 50 -3.21 3.74 8.92
CA ASP A 50 -1.97 3.07 9.31
C ASP A 50 -2.26 1.62 9.67
N VAL A 51 -2.01 0.72 8.73
CA VAL A 51 -2.23 -0.72 8.92
C VAL A 51 -1.19 -1.27 9.88
N LYS A 52 0.04 -0.82 9.72
CA LYS A 52 1.16 -1.22 10.57
C LYS A 52 2.06 -0.02 10.79
N GLU A 53 2.38 0.25 12.04
CA GLU A 53 3.30 1.33 12.37
C GLU A 53 4.73 0.81 12.35
N GLY A 54 5.61 1.46 11.60
CA GLY A 54 7.01 1.09 11.54
C GLY A 54 7.76 1.55 12.77
N LYS A 55 8.97 1.04 12.93
CA LYS A 55 9.82 1.37 14.07
C LYS A 55 11.10 2.07 13.66
N GLY A 56 11.32 2.25 12.37
CA GLY A 56 12.52 2.86 11.84
C GLY A 56 12.41 4.37 11.73
N GLU A 57 13.22 4.93 10.86
CA GLU A 57 13.31 6.38 10.67
C GLU A 57 12.01 6.93 10.09
N GLU A 58 11.64 8.11 10.53
CA GLU A 58 10.40 8.78 10.08
C GLU A 58 10.64 9.59 8.81
N VAL A 59 9.66 9.56 7.91
CA VAL A 59 9.68 10.32 6.65
C VAL A 59 9.40 11.79 6.93
N LYS A 60 10.30 12.64 6.46
CA LYS A 60 10.15 14.10 6.53
C LYS A 60 9.82 14.69 5.17
N ALA A 61 9.55 15.99 5.12
CA ALA A 61 8.94 16.65 3.97
C ALA A 61 9.68 16.46 2.65
N ASP A 62 11.00 16.51 2.65
CA ASP A 62 11.80 16.43 1.42
C ASP A 62 12.49 15.09 1.23
N ALA A 63 11.97 14.06 1.87
CA ALA A 63 12.60 12.74 1.86
C ALA A 63 12.47 12.06 0.49
N THR A 64 13.42 11.16 0.24
CA THR A 64 13.28 10.15 -0.80
C THR A 64 12.92 8.85 -0.11
N VAL A 65 11.88 8.19 -0.60
CA VAL A 65 11.36 6.97 0.01
C VAL A 65 11.49 5.81 -0.96
N LYS A 66 11.81 4.64 -0.41
CA LYS A 66 11.82 3.39 -1.16
C LYS A 66 10.67 2.55 -0.65
N VAL A 67 9.76 2.21 -1.56
CA VAL A 67 8.47 1.63 -1.18
C VAL A 67 8.08 0.48 -2.10
N HIS A 68 7.27 -0.43 -1.57
CA HIS A 68 6.35 -1.23 -2.37
C HIS A 68 4.99 -0.58 -2.28
N TYR A 69 4.28 -0.53 -3.38
CA TYR A 69 2.95 0.08 -3.39
C TYR A 69 2.03 -0.58 -4.42
N THR A 70 0.74 -0.42 -4.19
CA THR A 70 -0.30 -0.76 -5.13
C THR A 70 -1.32 0.37 -5.14
N GLY A 71 -1.74 0.78 -6.32
CA GLY A 71 -2.76 1.81 -6.48
C GLY A 71 -3.98 1.27 -7.21
N TRP A 72 -5.16 1.62 -6.72
CA TRP A 72 -6.45 1.22 -7.30
C TRP A 72 -7.32 2.43 -7.58
N LEU A 73 -8.17 2.27 -8.58
CA LEU A 73 -9.35 3.13 -8.73
C LEU A 73 -10.42 2.61 -7.76
N THR A 74 -11.43 3.44 -7.50
CA THR A 74 -12.47 3.08 -6.51
C THR A 74 -13.32 1.88 -6.93
N ASP A 75 -13.27 1.48 -8.21
CA ASP A 75 -13.93 0.26 -8.70
C ASP A 75 -13.12 -1.01 -8.42
N GLY A 76 -11.95 -0.88 -7.80
CA GLY A 76 -11.08 -2.00 -7.48
C GLY A 76 -10.03 -2.32 -8.52
N LYS A 77 -10.00 -1.60 -9.62
CA LYS A 77 -9.03 -1.84 -10.70
C LYS A 77 -7.64 -1.33 -10.30
N VAL A 78 -6.64 -2.19 -10.38
CA VAL A 78 -5.25 -1.80 -10.14
C VAL A 78 -4.76 -0.99 -11.34
N PHE A 79 -4.31 0.23 -11.11
CA PHE A 79 -3.73 1.04 -12.19
C PHE A 79 -2.20 1.06 -12.15
N ASP A 80 -1.60 0.73 -11.03
CA ASP A 80 -0.14 0.69 -10.89
C ASP A 80 0.25 -0.12 -9.66
N SER A 81 1.40 -0.80 -9.73
CA SER A 81 1.91 -1.56 -8.59
C SER A 81 3.37 -1.91 -8.79
N SER A 82 4.19 -1.65 -7.78
CA SER A 82 5.57 -2.11 -7.75
C SER A 82 5.67 -3.61 -7.55
N ARG A 83 4.63 -4.21 -6.94
CA ARG A 83 4.65 -5.64 -6.62
C ARG A 83 4.57 -6.53 -7.86
N LYS A 84 4.02 -6.02 -8.95
CA LYS A 84 3.97 -6.75 -10.22
C LYS A 84 5.36 -7.00 -10.78
N GLY A 85 6.25 -6.01 -10.66
CA GLY A 85 7.65 -6.16 -11.09
C GLY A 85 8.53 -6.83 -10.06
N GLY A 86 8.06 -6.97 -8.84
CA GLY A 86 8.78 -7.63 -7.76
C GLY A 86 9.81 -6.77 -7.05
N GLU A 87 10.11 -5.58 -7.54
CA GLU A 87 11.12 -4.72 -6.96
C GLU A 87 10.53 -3.43 -6.41
N PRO A 88 11.00 -2.96 -5.25
CA PRO A 88 10.56 -1.68 -4.73
C PRO A 88 11.05 -0.52 -5.59
N ILE A 89 10.36 0.60 -5.50
CA ILE A 89 10.68 1.80 -6.28
C ILE A 89 10.97 2.95 -5.34
N SER A 90 11.93 3.78 -5.72
CA SER A 90 12.30 4.99 -4.97
C SER A 90 11.64 6.21 -5.59
N PHE A 91 11.09 7.06 -4.74
CA PHE A 91 10.45 8.33 -5.14
C PHE A 91 10.90 9.46 -4.23
N GLY A 92 11.16 10.63 -4.84
CA GLY A 92 11.26 11.86 -4.06
C GLY A 92 9.86 12.38 -3.76
N LEU A 93 9.60 12.82 -2.54
CA LEU A 93 8.27 13.29 -2.16
C LEU A 93 7.87 14.58 -2.88
N ASN A 94 8.82 15.30 -3.46
CA ASN A 94 8.52 16.48 -4.28
C ASN A 94 8.25 16.15 -5.75
N GLU A 95 8.32 14.88 -6.12
CA GLU A 95 8.15 14.42 -7.51
C GLU A 95 6.90 13.57 -7.71
N VAL A 96 6.05 13.45 -6.69
CA VAL A 96 4.85 12.62 -6.73
C VAL A 96 3.60 13.46 -6.53
N ILE A 97 2.42 12.86 -6.69
CA ILE A 97 1.16 13.56 -6.46
C ILE A 97 1.09 14.08 -5.01
N LYS A 98 0.33 15.15 -4.81
CA LYS A 98 0.23 15.79 -3.49
C LYS A 98 -0.23 14.85 -2.38
N GLY A 99 -1.14 13.94 -2.72
CA GLY A 99 -1.61 12.97 -1.75
C GLY A 99 -0.49 12.12 -1.17
N TRP A 100 0.50 11.79 -1.98
CA TRP A 100 1.69 11.08 -1.51
C TRP A 100 2.62 12.01 -0.72
N THR A 101 2.85 13.21 -1.26
CA THR A 101 3.74 14.18 -0.59
C THR A 101 3.29 14.43 0.84
N VAL A 102 1.99 14.60 1.04
CA VAL A 102 1.43 14.85 2.37
C VAL A 102 1.21 13.54 3.13
N GLY A 103 0.70 12.51 2.43
CA GLY A 103 0.25 11.27 3.08
C GLY A 103 1.38 10.36 3.55
N VAL A 104 2.52 10.38 2.87
CA VAL A 104 3.64 9.51 3.23
C VAL A 104 4.48 10.11 4.36
N GLN A 105 4.43 11.43 4.55
CA GLN A 105 5.11 12.06 5.68
C GLN A 105 4.61 11.49 7.00
N GLY A 106 5.53 11.27 7.90
CA GLY A 106 5.23 10.69 9.20
C GLY A 106 5.24 9.17 9.25
N MET A 107 5.30 8.50 8.10
CA MET A 107 5.52 7.05 8.10
C MET A 107 6.90 6.73 8.64
N LYS A 108 7.04 5.55 9.22
CA LYS A 108 8.34 5.05 9.69
C LYS A 108 8.71 3.80 8.92
N VAL A 109 10.00 3.59 8.72
CA VAL A 109 10.49 2.41 8.01
C VAL A 109 9.96 1.14 8.68
N GLY A 110 9.46 0.23 7.86
CA GLY A 110 8.81 -0.99 8.31
C GLY A 110 7.30 -0.87 8.44
N GLY A 111 6.75 0.33 8.24
CA GLY A 111 5.31 0.57 8.34
C GLY A 111 4.58 0.36 7.02
N THR A 112 3.26 0.16 7.12
CA THR A 112 2.36 0.08 5.99
C THR A 112 1.23 1.06 6.20
N ARG A 113 1.03 1.94 5.23
CA ARG A 113 0.00 2.98 5.29
C ARG A 113 -0.85 2.93 4.02
N ARG A 114 -2.14 3.09 4.20
CA ARG A 114 -3.07 3.22 3.10
C ARG A 114 -3.51 4.67 2.95
N LEU A 115 -3.67 5.11 1.71
CA LEU A 115 -4.09 6.47 1.40
C LEU A 115 -5.33 6.41 0.52
N LEU A 116 -6.34 7.20 0.88
CA LEU A 116 -7.49 7.44 0.03
C LEU A 116 -7.40 8.90 -0.40
N ILE A 117 -7.06 9.11 -1.67
CA ILE A 117 -6.63 10.41 -2.18
C ILE A 117 -7.72 10.99 -3.07
N PRO A 118 -8.34 12.12 -2.67
CA PRO A 118 -9.30 12.77 -3.55
C PRO A 118 -8.61 13.31 -4.81
N ALA A 119 -9.37 13.52 -5.87
CA ALA A 119 -8.81 13.92 -7.16
C ALA A 119 -7.95 15.18 -7.07
N GLU A 120 -8.30 16.12 -6.22
CA GLU A 120 -7.56 17.39 -6.07
C GLU A 120 -6.13 17.15 -5.57
N LEU A 121 -5.88 16.07 -4.85
CA LEU A 121 -4.56 15.71 -4.35
C LEU A 121 -3.89 14.64 -5.21
N GLY A 122 -4.58 14.19 -6.24
CA GLY A 122 -4.07 13.22 -7.21
C GLY A 122 -3.84 13.89 -8.56
N TYR A 123 -4.42 13.32 -9.60
CA TYR A 123 -4.23 13.81 -10.97
C TYR A 123 -5.30 14.84 -11.39
N GLY A 124 -6.27 15.14 -10.54
CA GLY A 124 -7.27 16.15 -10.81
C GLY A 124 -8.07 15.85 -12.07
N ALA A 125 -8.25 16.86 -12.91
CA ALA A 125 -8.99 16.74 -14.16
C ALA A 125 -8.16 16.15 -15.30
N ARG A 126 -6.93 15.76 -15.07
CA ARG A 126 -6.06 15.20 -16.11
C ARG A 126 -6.47 13.77 -16.45
N ASP A 127 -6.45 13.47 -17.75
CA ASP A 127 -6.64 12.11 -18.23
C ASP A 127 -5.28 11.43 -18.29
N LYS A 128 -5.10 10.39 -17.49
CA LYS A 128 -3.86 9.62 -17.41
C LYS A 128 -4.02 8.22 -18.03
N GLY A 129 -4.87 8.10 -19.02
CA GLY A 129 -5.14 6.84 -19.67
C GLY A 129 -5.95 5.90 -18.78
N VAL A 130 -5.26 5.05 -18.02
CA VAL A 130 -5.93 4.10 -17.12
C VAL A 130 -6.61 4.80 -15.93
N ILE A 131 -6.23 6.05 -15.66
CA ILE A 131 -6.86 6.85 -14.59
C ILE A 131 -7.72 7.93 -15.27
N PRO A 132 -9.06 7.80 -15.20
CA PRO A 132 -9.94 8.82 -15.76
C PRO A 132 -9.83 10.16 -15.04
N PRO A 133 -10.26 11.26 -15.68
CA PRO A 133 -10.29 12.55 -14.99
C PRO A 133 -11.15 12.51 -13.72
N ASN A 134 -10.76 13.29 -12.74
CA ASN A 134 -11.46 13.43 -11.46
C ASN A 134 -11.61 12.13 -10.68
N SER A 135 -10.58 11.28 -10.72
CA SER A 135 -10.59 10.00 -10.01
C SER A 135 -10.07 10.12 -8.59
N THR A 136 -10.77 9.49 -7.66
CA THR A 136 -10.27 9.23 -6.32
C THR A 136 -9.35 8.01 -6.40
N LEU A 137 -8.20 8.08 -5.74
CA LEU A 137 -7.19 7.03 -5.82
C LEU A 137 -7.01 6.36 -4.46
N VAL A 138 -6.80 5.05 -4.48
CA VAL A 138 -6.55 4.26 -3.27
C VAL A 138 -5.14 3.67 -3.38
N PHE A 139 -4.33 3.83 -2.35
CA PHE A 139 -2.97 3.28 -2.32
C PHE A 139 -2.73 2.48 -1.06
N ASP A 140 -1.95 1.42 -1.21
CA ASP A 140 -1.35 0.69 -0.11
C ASP A 140 0.15 0.84 -0.27
N ILE A 141 0.84 1.37 0.75
CA ILE A 141 2.25 1.72 0.67
C ILE A 141 3.00 1.09 1.83
N GLU A 142 4.00 0.29 1.50
CA GLU A 142 4.93 -0.27 2.48
C GLU A 142 6.26 0.46 2.36
N LEU A 143 6.71 1.10 3.44
CA LEU A 143 7.95 1.87 3.45
C LEU A 143 9.13 0.97 3.85
N LEU A 144 10.09 0.84 2.95
CA LEU A 144 11.26 0.00 3.15
C LEU A 144 12.49 0.80 3.57
N GLU A 145 12.68 1.96 2.99
CA GLU A 145 13.82 2.82 3.30
C GLU A 145 13.40 4.27 3.15
N VAL A 146 14.07 5.15 3.88
CA VAL A 146 13.88 6.59 3.75
C VAL A 146 15.23 7.29 3.80
N LYS A 147 15.36 8.34 2.98
CA LYS A 147 16.52 9.20 2.98
C LYS A 147 16.03 10.63 3.16
N ASN A 148 16.15 11.15 4.37
CA ASN A 148 15.79 12.52 4.68
C ASN A 148 16.95 13.45 4.29
N LYS A 149 16.61 14.67 3.90
CA LYS A 149 17.61 15.70 3.59
C LYS A 149 17.92 16.54 4.82
#